data_3ed4812019b55a360ef10f97b65dca12
#
_entry.id   3ed4812019b55a360ef10f97b65dca12
#
_cell.length_a   1.000
_cell.length_b   1.000
_cell.length_c   1.000
_cell.angle_alpha   90.00
_cell.angle_beta   90.00
_cell.angle_gamma   90.00
#
_symmetry.space_group_name_H-M   'P 1'
#
loop_
_entity.id
_entity.type
_entity.pdbx_description
1 polymer ?
#
loop_
_entity_poly.entity_id
_entity_poly.type
_entity_poly.pdbx_seq_one_letter_code
_entity_poly.pdbx_strand_id
1 'polypeptide(L)'
;MASGANRHTGVIGLAVMGENLALNIERNGYPIAVYNRTWSRTQDFMADRAVGLNVEASESIEGFVESLAKPRRIIIMVKAGAPVDAVLAELSEYVDPEDIIIDGGNSLFTDTERRSLEWEGKFRFVGMGISGGEEGALWGPSLMPGGPKDAYSVLEPMLVDISAKSKAGPCVTYIGPGGAGHYVKMVHNGIEYGDMELIAETYDIMRRALGMSAAEIGKVFDRWNTGKLESFLVELTGQVLQVTDSGPKAGALIDQILDTAEQKGTGRWTSQNALDLGTPIPTIDAAVGARMMSARKEERVAASSKLTGPAIEPVTGDKERAALIDHLENALYFAKISSYAQGMALLQAASTTYNWNLNLSEIARIWMAGCIIRAELLDPIRAAFKDDPGLVNLLLAPHITKDVNESSPAARIAIETAVRNGIPVPAYTASLNYVDTYRTEKLPANLIQGLRDDFGAHTYRRLDKPGVFHTIWATGETETIG
;
A
#
# COMPACT_ATOMS: atom_id res chain seq x y z
N MET A 1 -22.26 -26.33 30.91
CA MET A 1 -20.85 -25.93 31.05
C MET A 1 -20.09 -26.59 29.89
N ALA A 2 -20.04 -25.97 28.73
CA ALA A 2 -19.21 -26.41 27.63
C ALA A 2 -17.77 -25.95 27.96
N SER A 3 -16.89 -26.92 28.05
CA SER A 3 -15.50 -26.78 28.46
C SER A 3 -14.77 -25.74 27.63
N GLY A 4 -14.15 -24.73 28.28
CA GLY A 4 -13.21 -23.79 27.69
C GLY A 4 -11.90 -24.44 27.21
N ALA A 5 -11.89 -25.73 26.97
CA ALA A 5 -10.68 -26.55 26.79
C ALA A 5 -9.96 -26.36 25.44
N ASN A 6 -10.53 -25.62 24.46
CA ASN A 6 -9.92 -25.48 23.13
C ASN A 6 -9.94 -24.05 22.57
N ARG A 7 -10.18 -23.02 23.36
CA ARG A 7 -10.13 -21.62 22.90
C ARG A 7 -8.71 -21.10 23.06
N HIS A 8 -7.94 -21.13 22.00
CA HIS A 8 -6.55 -20.65 21.98
C HIS A 8 -6.41 -19.22 21.46
N THR A 9 -7.44 -18.66 20.82
CA THR A 9 -7.34 -17.40 20.09
C THR A 9 -8.19 -16.32 20.74
N GLY A 10 -7.64 -15.11 20.87
CA GLY A 10 -8.34 -13.95 21.36
C GLY A 10 -8.08 -12.71 20.51
N VAL A 11 -9.03 -11.78 20.50
CA VAL A 11 -8.90 -10.47 19.84
C VAL A 11 -9.12 -9.36 20.85
N ILE A 12 -8.15 -8.44 20.89
CA ILE A 12 -8.20 -7.20 21.67
C ILE A 12 -8.45 -6.02 20.75
N GLY A 13 -9.53 -5.28 21.01
CA GLY A 13 -9.94 -4.11 20.23
C GLY A 13 -11.05 -4.43 19.24
N LEU A 14 -12.26 -4.01 19.59
CA LEU A 14 -13.50 -4.24 18.84
C LEU A 14 -13.93 -2.94 18.12
N ALA A 15 -13.03 -2.41 17.25
CA ALA A 15 -13.43 -1.52 16.19
C ALA A 15 -13.75 -2.35 14.93
N VAL A 16 -14.19 -1.71 13.85
CA VAL A 16 -14.67 -2.37 12.62
C VAL A 16 -13.79 -3.55 12.17
N MET A 17 -12.47 -3.38 12.12
CA MET A 17 -11.55 -4.44 11.70
C MET A 17 -11.47 -5.59 12.73
N GLY A 18 -11.43 -5.25 14.02
CA GLY A 18 -11.30 -6.26 15.08
C GLY A 18 -12.56 -7.12 15.23
N GLU A 19 -13.74 -6.52 15.17
CA GLU A 19 -15.02 -7.25 15.16
C GLU A 19 -15.10 -8.21 13.97
N ASN A 20 -14.81 -7.70 12.77
CA ASN A 20 -14.88 -8.50 11.54
C ASN A 20 -13.87 -9.65 11.53
N LEU A 21 -12.66 -9.42 12.04
CA LEU A 21 -11.64 -10.47 12.15
C LEU A 21 -12.06 -11.53 13.19
N ALA A 22 -12.65 -11.12 14.33
CA ALA A 22 -13.16 -12.04 15.33
C ALA A 22 -14.27 -12.95 14.76
N LEU A 23 -15.20 -12.37 14.02
CA LEU A 23 -16.26 -13.13 13.34
C LEU A 23 -15.71 -14.07 12.26
N ASN A 24 -14.66 -13.64 11.54
CA ASN A 24 -14.01 -14.48 10.54
C ASN A 24 -13.33 -15.71 11.19
N ILE A 25 -12.61 -15.50 12.29
CA ILE A 25 -11.94 -16.57 13.04
C ILE A 25 -12.96 -17.57 13.57
N GLU A 26 -14.04 -17.10 14.21
CA GLU A 26 -15.10 -17.95 14.73
C GLU A 26 -15.81 -18.75 13.63
N ARG A 27 -16.17 -18.09 12.51
CA ARG A 27 -16.82 -18.72 11.36
C ARG A 27 -15.99 -19.85 10.74
N ASN A 28 -14.66 -19.78 10.81
CA ASN A 28 -13.77 -20.83 10.35
C ASN A 28 -13.53 -21.92 11.39
N GLY A 29 -14.36 -21.95 12.45
CA GLY A 29 -14.39 -23.04 13.43
C GLY A 29 -13.41 -22.89 14.61
N TYR A 30 -12.83 -21.70 14.80
CA TYR A 30 -11.94 -21.40 15.92
C TYR A 30 -12.71 -20.66 17.02
N PRO A 31 -12.98 -21.30 18.18
CA PRO A 31 -13.57 -20.61 19.33
C PRO A 31 -12.68 -19.43 19.74
N ILE A 32 -13.29 -18.28 20.02
CA ILE A 32 -12.54 -17.04 20.24
C ILE A 32 -12.97 -16.33 21.53
N ALA A 33 -12.02 -15.67 22.20
CA ALA A 33 -12.30 -14.68 23.23
C ALA A 33 -12.13 -13.26 22.68
N VAL A 34 -12.91 -12.32 23.22
CA VAL A 34 -12.83 -10.93 22.83
C VAL A 34 -12.75 -10.01 24.07
N TYR A 35 -11.93 -8.97 23.91
CA TYR A 35 -11.79 -7.93 24.91
C TYR A 35 -11.69 -6.56 24.26
N ASN A 36 -12.34 -5.56 24.83
CA ASN A 36 -12.16 -4.17 24.46
C ASN A 36 -12.15 -3.30 25.73
N ARG A 37 -11.20 -2.37 25.79
CA ARG A 37 -11.04 -1.48 26.96
C ARG A 37 -12.36 -0.77 27.40
N THR A 38 -13.20 -0.44 26.42
CA THR A 38 -14.53 0.11 26.69
C THR A 38 -15.53 -1.05 26.69
N TRP A 39 -15.95 -1.49 27.88
CA TRP A 39 -16.80 -2.68 28.07
C TRP A 39 -18.14 -2.61 27.31
N SER A 40 -18.78 -1.43 27.24
CA SER A 40 -20.04 -1.29 26.49
C SER A 40 -19.91 -1.70 25.03
N ARG A 41 -18.77 -1.46 24.38
CA ARG A 41 -18.52 -1.94 22.99
C ARG A 41 -18.51 -3.46 22.90
N THR A 42 -17.92 -4.12 23.90
CA THR A 42 -17.96 -5.60 23.95
C THR A 42 -19.39 -6.10 24.14
N GLN A 43 -20.17 -5.44 25.01
CA GLN A 43 -21.59 -5.76 25.22
C GLN A 43 -22.41 -5.58 23.93
N ASP A 44 -22.23 -4.46 23.23
CA ASP A 44 -22.92 -4.18 21.96
C ASP A 44 -22.58 -5.25 20.91
N PHE A 45 -21.31 -5.60 20.75
CA PHE A 45 -20.86 -6.64 19.84
C PHE A 45 -21.47 -8.01 20.18
N MET A 46 -21.50 -8.38 21.47
CA MET A 46 -22.10 -9.65 21.92
C MET A 46 -23.61 -9.69 21.78
N ALA A 47 -24.28 -8.54 21.95
CA ALA A 47 -25.73 -8.45 21.85
C ALA A 47 -26.26 -8.40 20.41
N ASP A 48 -25.42 -8.02 19.45
CA ASP A 48 -25.78 -7.84 18.04
C ASP A 48 -25.07 -8.90 17.17
N ARG A 49 -23.81 -8.71 16.89
CA ARG A 49 -23.08 -9.44 15.86
C ARG A 49 -22.59 -10.84 16.27
N ALA A 50 -22.40 -11.08 17.56
CA ALA A 50 -21.89 -12.35 18.09
C ALA A 50 -22.98 -13.25 18.70
N VAL A 51 -24.26 -12.92 18.52
CA VAL A 51 -25.39 -13.71 19.06
C VAL A 51 -25.35 -15.13 18.53
N GLY A 52 -25.28 -16.11 19.46
CA GLY A 52 -25.27 -17.53 19.12
C GLY A 52 -23.98 -18.11 18.59
N LEU A 53 -22.91 -17.28 18.50
CA LEU A 53 -21.59 -17.69 18.09
C LEU A 53 -20.76 -18.19 19.29
N ASN A 54 -19.67 -18.93 18.98
CA ASN A 54 -18.75 -19.44 20.01
C ASN A 54 -17.70 -18.36 20.38
N VAL A 55 -18.20 -17.25 20.90
CA VAL A 55 -17.41 -16.10 21.34
C VAL A 55 -17.56 -15.93 22.84
N GLU A 56 -16.47 -15.75 23.56
CA GLU A 56 -16.46 -15.40 24.98
C GLU A 56 -15.98 -13.97 25.16
N ALA A 57 -16.72 -13.19 25.94
CA ALA A 57 -16.40 -11.81 26.24
C ALA A 57 -15.87 -11.66 27.67
N SER A 58 -14.85 -10.86 27.87
CA SER A 58 -14.30 -10.55 29.19
C SER A 58 -14.28 -9.04 29.43
N GLU A 59 -14.57 -8.64 30.67
CA GLU A 59 -14.58 -7.24 31.10
C GLU A 59 -13.16 -6.74 31.46
N SER A 60 -12.26 -7.67 31.86
CA SER A 60 -10.88 -7.38 32.20
C SER A 60 -9.90 -8.14 31.30
N ILE A 61 -8.67 -7.62 31.19
CA ILE A 61 -7.62 -8.28 30.42
C ILE A 61 -7.16 -9.58 31.10
N GLU A 62 -7.15 -9.61 32.43
CA GLU A 62 -6.88 -10.81 33.24
C GLU A 62 -7.87 -11.93 32.89
N GLY A 63 -9.17 -11.67 33.04
CA GLY A 63 -10.22 -12.66 32.71
C GLY A 63 -10.21 -13.07 31.23
N PHE A 64 -9.84 -12.15 30.34
CA PHE A 64 -9.64 -12.46 28.93
C PHE A 64 -8.51 -13.46 28.71
N VAL A 65 -7.34 -13.22 29.33
CA VAL A 65 -6.18 -14.11 29.20
C VAL A 65 -6.46 -15.48 29.85
N GLU A 66 -7.14 -15.50 31.03
CA GLU A 66 -7.53 -16.75 31.71
C GLU A 66 -8.53 -17.60 30.92
N SER A 67 -9.38 -16.97 30.10
CA SER A 67 -10.32 -17.67 29.24
C SER A 67 -9.67 -18.41 28.08
N LEU A 68 -8.36 -18.19 27.82
CA LEU A 68 -7.62 -18.76 26.71
C LEU A 68 -6.76 -19.95 27.14
N ALA A 69 -6.81 -21.03 26.37
CA ALA A 69 -5.95 -22.18 26.52
C ALA A 69 -4.55 -21.92 25.96
N LYS A 70 -3.51 -22.43 26.68
CA LYS A 70 -2.10 -22.29 26.26
C LYS A 70 -1.75 -23.30 25.15
N PRO A 71 -0.82 -22.89 24.25
CA PRO A 71 -0.26 -21.56 24.06
C PRO A 71 -1.32 -20.61 23.47
N ARG A 72 -1.42 -19.42 24.06
CA ARG A 72 -2.41 -18.41 23.67
C ARG A 72 -1.98 -17.69 22.40
N ARG A 73 -2.96 -17.27 21.60
CA ARG A 73 -2.77 -16.52 20.34
C ARG A 73 -3.61 -15.26 20.42
N ILE A 74 -3.01 -14.14 20.80
CA ILE A 74 -3.72 -12.89 21.08
C ILE A 74 -3.45 -11.88 19.96
N ILE A 75 -4.49 -11.49 19.22
CA ILE A 75 -4.42 -10.50 18.14
C ILE A 75 -4.86 -9.14 18.68
N ILE A 76 -3.98 -8.15 18.58
CA ILE A 76 -4.21 -6.77 19.01
C ILE A 76 -4.65 -5.96 17.79
N MET A 77 -5.87 -5.41 17.82
CA MET A 77 -6.47 -4.59 16.77
C MET A 77 -6.76 -3.17 17.28
N VAL A 78 -5.74 -2.49 17.81
CA VAL A 78 -5.86 -1.13 18.33
C VAL A 78 -5.11 -0.13 17.43
N LYS A 79 -5.27 1.18 17.71
CA LYS A 79 -4.55 2.22 16.98
C LYS A 79 -3.04 2.04 17.17
N ALA A 80 -2.28 2.15 16.09
CA ALA A 80 -0.81 2.07 16.09
C ALA A 80 -0.15 3.12 17.01
N GLY A 81 1.05 2.81 17.47
CA GLY A 81 1.84 3.64 18.39
C GLY A 81 1.58 3.31 19.85
N ALA A 82 1.60 4.30 20.74
CA ALA A 82 1.48 4.13 22.19
C ALA A 82 0.31 3.25 22.69
N PRO A 83 -0.87 3.19 22.03
CA PRO A 83 -1.93 2.25 22.42
C PRO A 83 -1.50 0.78 22.34
N VAL A 84 -0.67 0.40 21.37
CA VAL A 84 -0.14 -0.96 21.27
C VAL A 84 0.83 -1.23 22.43
N ASP A 85 1.73 -0.28 22.72
CA ASP A 85 2.69 -0.40 23.84
C ASP A 85 1.96 -0.58 25.18
N ALA A 86 0.87 0.17 25.39
CA ALA A 86 0.06 0.06 26.62
C ALA A 86 -0.60 -1.32 26.76
N VAL A 87 -1.15 -1.87 25.67
CA VAL A 87 -1.76 -3.21 25.68
C VAL A 87 -0.70 -4.29 25.91
N LEU A 88 0.47 -4.17 25.29
CA LEU A 88 1.57 -5.12 25.48
C LEU A 88 2.07 -5.13 26.93
N ALA A 89 2.22 -3.94 27.55
CA ALA A 89 2.63 -3.82 28.95
C ALA A 89 1.62 -4.49 29.88
N GLU A 90 0.32 -4.25 29.68
CA GLU A 90 -0.74 -4.85 30.49
C GLU A 90 -0.80 -6.38 30.30
N LEU A 91 -0.72 -6.88 29.03
CA LEU A 91 -0.70 -8.31 28.75
C LEU A 91 0.50 -9.02 29.37
N SER A 92 1.65 -8.36 29.44
CA SER A 92 2.91 -8.97 29.92
C SER A 92 2.85 -9.46 31.37
N GLU A 93 1.84 -9.03 32.15
CA GLU A 93 1.61 -9.47 33.51
C GLU A 93 0.92 -10.85 33.59
N TYR A 94 0.25 -11.29 32.51
CA TYR A 94 -0.64 -12.46 32.52
C TYR A 94 -0.25 -13.55 31.50
N VAL A 95 0.67 -13.25 30.56
CA VAL A 95 1.06 -14.18 29.47
C VAL A 95 2.35 -14.90 29.77
N ASP A 96 2.56 -16.04 29.12
CA ASP A 96 3.74 -16.90 29.26
C ASP A 96 4.67 -16.80 28.04
N PRO A 97 5.94 -17.23 28.14
CA PRO A 97 6.90 -17.20 27.02
C PRO A 97 6.46 -17.93 25.76
N GLU A 98 5.64 -18.98 25.90
CA GLU A 98 5.13 -19.75 24.76
C GLU A 98 3.90 -19.13 24.08
N ASP A 99 3.30 -18.10 24.68
CA ASP A 99 2.18 -17.40 24.10
C ASP A 99 2.61 -16.54 22.91
N ILE A 100 1.71 -16.30 21.97
CA ILE A 100 1.96 -15.52 20.78
C ILE A 100 1.08 -14.28 20.80
N ILE A 101 1.72 -13.11 20.81
CA ILE A 101 1.04 -11.83 20.78
C ILE A 101 1.25 -11.23 19.38
N ILE A 102 0.15 -10.92 18.71
CA ILE A 102 0.13 -10.47 17.32
C ILE A 102 -0.36 -9.04 17.26
N ASP A 103 0.49 -8.10 16.86
CA ASP A 103 0.06 -6.75 16.48
C ASP A 103 -0.50 -6.80 15.05
N GLY A 104 -1.84 -6.77 14.92
CA GLY A 104 -2.57 -6.76 13.67
C GLY A 104 -2.91 -5.37 13.15
N GLY A 105 -2.41 -4.30 13.81
CA GLY A 105 -2.60 -2.92 13.40
C GLY A 105 -1.74 -2.51 12.22
N ASN A 106 -1.89 -1.26 11.76
CA ASN A 106 -0.98 -0.67 10.79
C ASN A 106 0.19 0.02 11.52
N SER A 107 0.98 -0.75 12.27
CA SER A 107 2.11 -0.24 13.02
C SER A 107 3.30 0.09 12.13
N LEU A 108 4.10 1.07 12.53
CA LEU A 108 5.38 1.35 11.90
C LEU A 108 6.33 0.18 12.16
N PHE A 109 6.99 -0.30 11.12
CA PHE A 109 7.86 -1.50 11.23
C PHE A 109 9.00 -1.32 12.23
N THR A 110 9.55 -0.11 12.38
CA THR A 110 10.59 0.17 13.39
C THR A 110 10.09 0.07 14.81
N ASP A 111 8.80 0.41 15.07
CA ASP A 111 8.17 0.16 16.37
C ASP A 111 8.02 -1.34 16.62
N THR A 112 7.75 -2.11 15.58
CA THR A 112 7.65 -3.58 15.65
C THR A 112 9.00 -4.20 15.96
N GLU A 113 10.09 -3.73 15.33
CA GLU A 113 11.45 -4.16 15.66
C GLU A 113 11.80 -3.86 17.11
N ARG A 114 11.53 -2.64 17.57
CA ARG A 114 11.75 -2.25 18.98
C ARG A 114 10.98 -3.15 19.94
N ARG A 115 9.69 -3.39 19.68
CA ARG A 115 8.83 -4.25 20.49
C ARG A 115 9.32 -5.70 20.50
N SER A 116 9.78 -6.21 19.38
CA SER A 116 10.34 -7.56 19.27
C SER A 116 11.54 -7.74 20.22
N LEU A 117 12.40 -6.73 20.32
CA LEU A 117 13.55 -6.76 21.24
C LEU A 117 13.12 -6.53 22.70
N GLU A 118 12.20 -5.61 22.96
CA GLU A 118 11.73 -5.25 24.30
C GLU A 118 11.05 -6.44 25.01
N TRP A 119 10.30 -7.24 24.27
CA TRP A 119 9.51 -8.35 24.80
C TRP A 119 10.16 -9.73 24.58
N GLU A 120 11.41 -9.75 24.11
CA GLU A 120 12.15 -11.01 23.95
C GLU A 120 12.20 -11.81 25.26
N GLY A 121 11.85 -13.09 25.17
CA GLY A 121 11.81 -14.00 26.33
C GLY A 121 10.57 -13.84 27.25
N LYS A 122 9.70 -12.87 27.01
CA LYS A 122 8.42 -12.71 27.72
C LYS A 122 7.27 -13.40 27.00
N PHE A 123 7.21 -13.26 25.69
CA PHE A 123 6.28 -13.89 24.77
C PHE A 123 6.83 -13.81 23.34
N ARG A 124 6.24 -14.57 22.43
CA ARG A 124 6.60 -14.49 21.00
C ARG A 124 5.79 -13.38 20.33
N PHE A 125 6.47 -12.32 19.91
CA PHE A 125 5.82 -11.17 19.29
C PHE A 125 5.82 -11.26 17.77
N VAL A 126 4.66 -11.05 17.15
CA VAL A 126 4.42 -11.11 15.70
C VAL A 126 3.84 -9.78 15.23
N GLY A 127 4.50 -9.11 14.30
CA GLY A 127 3.93 -7.97 13.59
C GLY A 127 3.22 -8.47 12.31
N MET A 128 1.91 -8.33 12.23
CA MET A 128 1.14 -8.86 11.12
C MET A 128 0.36 -7.78 10.38
N GLY A 129 0.77 -7.45 9.15
CA GLY A 129 -0.05 -6.64 8.26
C GLY A 129 -1.34 -7.36 7.87
N ILE A 130 -2.47 -6.69 8.05
CA ILE A 130 -3.81 -7.18 7.66
C ILE A 130 -4.38 -6.22 6.63
N SER A 131 -4.78 -6.73 5.47
CA SER A 131 -5.40 -5.93 4.41
C SER A 131 -6.78 -6.48 4.04
N GLY A 132 -7.57 -5.68 3.30
CA GLY A 132 -8.88 -6.07 2.79
C GLY A 132 -10.01 -5.16 3.24
N GLY A 133 -9.75 -4.20 4.14
CA GLY A 133 -10.79 -3.33 4.70
C GLY A 133 -11.81 -4.12 5.52
N GLU A 134 -12.99 -3.55 5.68
CA GLU A 134 -14.07 -4.11 6.49
C GLU A 134 -14.51 -5.50 5.99
N GLU A 135 -14.85 -5.61 4.73
CA GLU A 135 -15.29 -6.86 4.12
C GLU A 135 -14.18 -7.91 4.06
N GLY A 136 -12.96 -7.50 3.70
CA GLY A 136 -11.82 -8.42 3.67
C GLY A 136 -11.54 -9.02 5.04
N ALA A 137 -11.59 -8.24 6.12
CA ALA A 137 -11.42 -8.75 7.48
C ALA A 137 -12.48 -9.80 7.82
N LEU A 138 -13.72 -9.62 7.36
CA LEU A 138 -14.84 -10.53 7.62
C LEU A 138 -14.80 -11.79 6.75
N TRP A 139 -14.49 -11.67 5.45
CA TRP A 139 -14.65 -12.76 4.49
C TRP A 139 -13.36 -13.44 4.07
N GLY A 140 -12.22 -12.81 4.32
CA GLY A 140 -10.89 -13.32 4.01
C GLY A 140 -9.91 -12.18 3.71
N PRO A 141 -9.05 -11.82 4.67
CA PRO A 141 -8.01 -10.83 4.46
C PRO A 141 -6.79 -11.40 3.76
N SER A 142 -5.97 -10.52 3.18
CA SER A 142 -4.56 -10.80 2.89
C SER A 142 -3.75 -10.58 4.17
N LEU A 143 -2.98 -11.57 4.57
CA LEU A 143 -2.25 -11.60 5.84
C LEU A 143 -0.72 -11.65 5.60
N MET A 144 0.00 -10.77 6.28
CA MET A 144 1.45 -10.55 6.14
C MET A 144 2.14 -10.71 7.50
N PRO A 145 2.20 -11.93 8.07
CA PRO A 145 2.84 -12.20 9.36
C PRO A 145 4.36 -12.13 9.26
N GLY A 146 4.97 -11.34 10.17
CA GLY A 146 6.42 -11.28 10.41
C GLY A 146 6.74 -11.62 11.87
N GLY A 147 8.02 -11.88 12.17
CA GLY A 147 8.46 -12.22 13.52
C GLY A 147 9.06 -13.61 13.64
N PRO A 148 9.04 -14.27 14.82
CA PRO A 148 9.63 -15.61 15.00
C PRO A 148 8.96 -16.65 14.10
N LYS A 149 9.75 -17.42 13.36
CA LYS A 149 9.24 -18.42 12.41
C LYS A 149 8.48 -19.57 13.10
N ASP A 150 8.90 -19.95 14.29
CA ASP A 150 8.23 -20.97 15.11
C ASP A 150 6.85 -20.48 15.57
N ALA A 151 6.69 -19.21 15.91
CA ALA A 151 5.39 -18.60 16.19
C ALA A 151 4.48 -18.67 14.95
N TYR A 152 5.00 -18.32 13.76
CA TYR A 152 4.23 -18.46 12.53
C TYR A 152 3.76 -19.89 12.30
N SER A 153 4.61 -20.90 12.51
CA SER A 153 4.24 -22.30 12.31
C SER A 153 3.05 -22.75 13.17
N VAL A 154 2.90 -22.17 14.36
CA VAL A 154 1.74 -22.40 15.24
C VAL A 154 0.49 -21.68 14.72
N LEU A 155 0.65 -20.50 14.13
CA LEU A 155 -0.45 -19.66 13.61
C LEU A 155 -0.92 -20.11 12.24
N GLU A 156 -0.03 -20.68 11.40
CA GLU A 156 -0.24 -20.94 9.98
C GLU A 156 -1.57 -21.64 9.65
N PRO A 157 -1.98 -22.74 10.34
CA PRO A 157 -3.24 -23.40 10.00
C PRO A 157 -4.43 -22.47 10.10
N MET A 158 -4.54 -21.71 11.19
CA MET A 158 -5.62 -20.74 11.38
C MET A 158 -5.53 -19.59 10.37
N LEU A 159 -4.33 -19.03 10.15
CA LEU A 159 -4.16 -17.94 9.21
C LEU A 159 -4.46 -18.35 7.77
N VAL A 160 -4.12 -19.58 7.39
CA VAL A 160 -4.53 -20.16 6.11
C VAL A 160 -6.04 -20.21 6.01
N ASP A 161 -6.75 -20.73 7.01
CA ASP A 161 -8.20 -20.90 6.97
C ASP A 161 -8.93 -19.57 6.83
N ILE A 162 -8.55 -18.58 7.64
CA ILE A 162 -9.21 -17.26 7.69
C ILE A 162 -8.82 -16.31 6.55
N SER A 163 -7.72 -16.59 5.80
CA SER A 163 -7.26 -15.74 4.70
C SER A 163 -8.11 -15.87 3.45
N ALA A 164 -8.08 -14.85 2.59
CA ALA A 164 -8.62 -14.95 1.24
C ALA A 164 -7.97 -16.10 0.46
N LYS A 165 -8.69 -16.63 -0.51
CA LYS A 165 -8.19 -17.65 -1.44
C LYS A 165 -8.16 -17.06 -2.85
N SER A 166 -6.99 -17.01 -3.44
CA SER A 166 -6.79 -16.67 -4.86
C SER A 166 -6.66 -17.93 -5.72
N LYS A 167 -6.63 -17.75 -7.03
CA LYS A 167 -6.28 -18.84 -7.97
C LYS A 167 -4.89 -19.47 -7.72
N ALA A 168 -4.03 -18.74 -6.99
CA ALA A 168 -2.66 -19.17 -6.66
C ALA A 168 -2.50 -19.69 -5.22
N GLY A 169 -3.60 -19.84 -4.49
CA GLY A 169 -3.62 -20.36 -3.11
C GLY A 169 -4.06 -19.34 -2.06
N PRO A 170 -3.91 -19.68 -0.77
CA PRO A 170 -4.31 -18.82 0.34
C PRO A 170 -3.46 -17.55 0.40
N CYS A 171 -4.08 -16.39 0.68
CA CYS A 171 -3.41 -15.10 0.72
C CYS A 171 -2.73 -14.83 2.07
N VAL A 172 -1.90 -15.76 2.48
CA VAL A 172 -1.02 -15.66 3.64
C VAL A 172 0.30 -16.38 3.34
N THR A 173 1.39 -15.84 3.85
CA THR A 173 2.71 -16.49 3.87
C THR A 173 3.56 -15.88 4.97
N TYR A 174 4.54 -16.60 5.48
CA TYR A 174 5.56 -16.03 6.35
C TYR A 174 6.38 -14.99 5.58
N ILE A 175 6.41 -13.76 6.07
CA ILE A 175 7.10 -12.67 5.38
C ILE A 175 8.58 -12.65 5.72
N GLY A 176 8.92 -12.71 7.01
CA GLY A 176 10.30 -12.61 7.47
C GLY A 176 10.36 -12.28 8.96
N PRO A 177 11.57 -12.18 9.55
CA PRO A 177 11.74 -11.87 10.96
C PRO A 177 11.34 -10.42 11.29
N GLY A 178 11.17 -10.13 12.57
CA GLY A 178 10.96 -8.79 13.11
C GLY A 178 9.80 -8.03 12.49
N GLY A 179 10.05 -6.82 12.04
CA GLY A 179 9.07 -5.91 11.45
C GLY A 179 8.70 -6.17 9.99
N ALA A 180 9.24 -7.23 9.37
CA ALA A 180 9.05 -7.51 7.93
C ALA A 180 7.58 -7.53 7.50
N GLY A 181 6.68 -8.09 8.31
CA GLY A 181 5.25 -8.14 8.01
C GLY A 181 4.61 -6.75 7.92
N HIS A 182 4.87 -5.89 8.87
CA HIS A 182 4.39 -4.50 8.85
C HIS A 182 5.05 -3.67 7.75
N TYR A 183 6.32 -3.96 7.42
CA TYR A 183 6.99 -3.29 6.30
C TYR A 183 6.33 -3.60 4.96
N VAL A 184 6.07 -4.88 4.69
CA VAL A 184 5.39 -5.30 3.47
C VAL A 184 3.99 -4.68 3.39
N LYS A 185 3.27 -4.59 4.52
CA LYS A 185 1.98 -3.88 4.58
C LYS A 185 2.11 -2.38 4.35
N MET A 186 3.15 -1.75 4.86
CA MET A 186 3.44 -0.33 4.65
C MET A 186 3.67 -0.02 3.16
N VAL A 187 4.49 -0.82 2.48
CA VAL A 187 4.75 -0.67 1.04
C VAL A 187 3.50 -0.99 0.21
N HIS A 188 2.73 -2.03 0.57
CA HIS A 188 1.40 -2.27 -0.01
C HIS A 188 0.54 -1.01 0.01
N ASN A 189 0.47 -0.32 1.15
CA ASN A 189 -0.30 0.92 1.25
C ASN A 189 0.32 2.07 0.44
N GLY A 190 1.65 2.11 0.27
CA GLY A 190 2.31 3.05 -0.63
C GLY A 190 1.86 2.87 -2.08
N ILE A 191 1.84 1.62 -2.57
CA ILE A 191 1.33 1.28 -3.91
C ILE A 191 -0.15 1.67 -4.03
N GLU A 192 -0.97 1.39 -3.00
CA GLU A 192 -2.37 1.79 -2.92
C GLU A 192 -2.55 3.29 -3.12
N TYR A 193 -1.70 4.13 -2.50
CA TYR A 193 -1.72 5.58 -2.68
C TYR A 193 -1.43 5.96 -4.14
N GLY A 194 -0.42 5.35 -4.75
CA GLY A 194 -0.10 5.53 -6.17
C GLY A 194 -1.28 5.20 -7.07
N ASP A 195 -1.87 4.02 -6.88
CA ASP A 195 -3.02 3.56 -7.65
C ASP A 195 -4.23 4.49 -7.53
N MET A 196 -4.56 4.93 -6.31
CA MET A 196 -5.69 5.84 -6.07
C MET A 196 -5.47 7.21 -6.71
N GLU A 197 -4.27 7.76 -6.64
CA GLU A 197 -3.94 9.03 -7.27
C GLU A 197 -4.02 8.95 -8.80
N LEU A 198 -3.46 7.90 -9.40
CA LEU A 198 -3.54 7.65 -10.85
C LEU A 198 -4.99 7.52 -11.34
N ILE A 199 -5.84 6.84 -10.57
CA ILE A 199 -7.28 6.75 -10.85
C ILE A 199 -7.93 8.14 -10.74
N ALA A 200 -7.61 8.93 -9.72
CA ALA A 200 -8.15 10.27 -9.53
C ALA A 200 -7.72 11.23 -10.65
N GLU A 201 -6.45 11.17 -11.06
CA GLU A 201 -5.94 11.95 -12.21
C GLU A 201 -6.62 11.54 -13.52
N THR A 202 -6.85 10.26 -13.74
CA THR A 202 -7.59 9.74 -14.89
C THR A 202 -9.04 10.28 -14.90
N TYR A 203 -9.70 10.24 -13.74
CA TYR A 203 -11.03 10.81 -13.56
C TYR A 203 -11.05 12.31 -13.88
N ASP A 204 -10.07 13.10 -13.40
CA ASP A 204 -10.03 14.55 -13.63
C ASP A 204 -9.79 14.89 -15.11
N ILE A 205 -8.95 14.12 -15.82
CA ILE A 205 -8.80 14.28 -17.28
C ILE A 205 -10.12 14.03 -18.00
N MET A 206 -10.83 12.94 -17.69
CA MET A 206 -12.13 12.65 -18.32
C MET A 206 -13.18 13.72 -17.98
N ARG A 207 -13.21 14.21 -16.74
CA ARG A 207 -14.12 15.27 -16.31
C ARG A 207 -13.89 16.57 -17.07
N ARG A 208 -12.64 17.02 -17.13
CA ARG A 208 -12.29 18.37 -17.59
C ARG A 208 -11.98 18.43 -19.08
N ALA A 209 -11.20 17.49 -19.61
CA ALA A 209 -10.84 17.51 -21.04
C ALA A 209 -11.93 16.89 -21.94
N LEU A 210 -12.67 15.88 -21.44
CA LEU A 210 -13.77 15.22 -22.19
C LEU A 210 -15.15 15.73 -21.78
N GLY A 211 -15.30 16.51 -20.70
CA GLY A 211 -16.59 17.02 -20.23
C GLY A 211 -17.57 15.91 -19.82
N MET A 212 -17.07 14.74 -19.40
CA MET A 212 -17.92 13.60 -19.05
C MET A 212 -18.53 13.78 -17.66
N SER A 213 -19.76 13.30 -17.49
CA SER A 213 -20.38 13.17 -16.18
C SER A 213 -19.74 12.03 -15.38
N ALA A 214 -19.89 12.08 -14.03
CA ALA A 214 -19.39 11.01 -13.18
C ALA A 214 -19.94 9.63 -13.57
N ALA A 215 -21.23 9.52 -13.88
CA ALA A 215 -21.87 8.27 -14.31
C ALA A 215 -21.31 7.73 -15.63
N GLU A 216 -20.98 8.60 -16.60
CA GLU A 216 -20.35 8.18 -17.86
C GLU A 216 -18.94 7.66 -17.60
N ILE A 217 -18.16 8.34 -16.73
CA ILE A 217 -16.83 7.89 -16.35
C ILE A 217 -16.90 6.56 -15.59
N GLY A 218 -17.87 6.40 -14.67
CA GLY A 218 -18.11 5.14 -13.97
C GLY A 218 -18.29 3.95 -14.91
N LYS A 219 -19.08 4.13 -15.99
CA LYS A 219 -19.25 3.10 -17.03
C LYS A 219 -17.96 2.78 -17.80
N VAL A 220 -17.06 3.75 -17.96
CA VAL A 220 -15.73 3.51 -18.54
C VAL A 220 -14.91 2.62 -17.63
N PHE A 221 -14.87 2.92 -16.32
CA PHE A 221 -14.16 2.09 -15.33
C PHE A 221 -14.76 0.69 -15.23
N ASP A 222 -16.10 0.53 -15.26
CA ASP A 222 -16.74 -0.81 -15.31
C ASP A 222 -16.27 -1.62 -16.51
N ARG A 223 -16.19 -0.99 -17.69
CA ARG A 223 -15.67 -1.65 -18.90
C ARG A 223 -14.19 -2.03 -18.74
N TRP A 224 -13.35 -1.14 -18.20
CA TRP A 224 -11.94 -1.41 -17.99
C TRP A 224 -11.69 -2.51 -16.96
N ASN A 225 -12.62 -2.68 -16.01
CA ASN A 225 -12.56 -3.74 -15.00
C ASN A 225 -12.81 -5.15 -15.55
N THR A 226 -13.10 -5.29 -16.86
CA THR A 226 -13.21 -6.59 -17.55
C THR A 226 -11.96 -6.95 -18.34
N GLY A 227 -10.89 -6.19 -18.22
CA GLY A 227 -9.65 -6.35 -18.98
C GLY A 227 -8.40 -6.24 -18.12
N LYS A 228 -7.31 -5.78 -18.71
CA LYS A 228 -5.99 -5.68 -18.05
C LYS A 228 -5.94 -4.76 -16.84
N LEU A 229 -6.93 -3.86 -16.67
CA LEU A 229 -7.09 -2.99 -15.51
C LEU A 229 -7.98 -3.60 -14.43
N GLU A 230 -8.47 -4.84 -14.59
CA GLU A 230 -9.26 -5.52 -13.59
C GLU A 230 -8.59 -5.45 -12.23
N SER A 231 -9.24 -4.76 -11.29
CA SER A 231 -8.74 -4.56 -9.93
C SER A 231 -9.85 -4.04 -9.01
N PHE A 232 -9.67 -4.25 -7.73
CA PHE A 232 -10.62 -3.77 -6.73
C PHE A 232 -10.84 -2.26 -6.75
N LEU A 233 -9.76 -1.48 -6.88
CA LEU A 233 -9.89 -0.03 -6.93
C LEU A 233 -10.58 0.48 -8.20
N VAL A 234 -10.41 -0.19 -9.33
CA VAL A 234 -11.14 0.11 -10.57
C VAL A 234 -12.62 -0.24 -10.43
N GLU A 235 -12.94 -1.39 -9.83
CA GLU A 235 -14.31 -1.79 -9.49
C GLU A 235 -14.99 -0.75 -8.59
N LEU A 236 -14.34 -0.40 -7.46
CA LEU A 236 -14.87 0.60 -6.54
C LEU A 236 -15.06 1.97 -7.20
N THR A 237 -14.16 2.34 -8.12
CA THR A 237 -14.29 3.61 -8.86
C THR A 237 -15.56 3.63 -9.69
N GLY A 238 -15.85 2.54 -10.43
CA GLY A 238 -17.10 2.40 -11.17
C GLY A 238 -18.32 2.56 -10.25
N GLN A 239 -18.32 1.88 -9.11
CA GLN A 239 -19.41 1.94 -8.13
C GLN A 239 -19.60 3.36 -7.55
N VAL A 240 -18.52 3.98 -7.04
CA VAL A 240 -18.55 5.30 -6.40
C VAL A 240 -19.05 6.38 -7.34
N LEU A 241 -18.63 6.35 -8.61
CA LEU A 241 -19.00 7.37 -9.59
C LEU A 241 -20.44 7.26 -10.07
N GLN A 242 -21.13 6.16 -9.86
CA GLN A 242 -22.53 5.96 -10.25
C GLN A 242 -23.53 6.23 -9.11
N VAL A 243 -23.05 6.48 -7.89
CA VAL A 243 -23.93 6.80 -6.76
C VAL A 243 -24.48 8.22 -6.93
N THR A 244 -25.82 8.34 -6.79
CA THR A 244 -26.51 9.62 -6.85
C THR A 244 -26.96 10.06 -5.46
N ASP A 245 -26.87 11.37 -5.20
CA ASP A 245 -27.46 12.00 -4.02
C ASP A 245 -28.91 12.40 -4.32
N SER A 246 -29.81 12.12 -3.39
CA SER A 246 -31.24 12.49 -3.45
C SER A 246 -31.56 13.79 -2.70
N GLY A 247 -30.54 14.49 -2.17
CA GLY A 247 -30.70 15.73 -1.43
C GLY A 247 -31.09 16.95 -2.28
N PRO A 248 -31.12 18.16 -1.69
CA PRO A 248 -31.52 19.41 -2.37
C PRO A 248 -30.66 19.77 -3.60
N LYS A 249 -29.47 19.18 -3.72
CA LYS A 249 -28.58 19.29 -4.87
C LYS A 249 -28.47 17.93 -5.55
N ALA A 250 -29.60 17.38 -6.00
CA ALA A 250 -29.62 16.09 -6.69
C ALA A 250 -28.56 16.01 -7.81
N GLY A 251 -27.79 14.92 -7.84
CA GLY A 251 -26.70 14.72 -8.79
C GLY A 251 -25.78 13.58 -8.38
N ALA A 252 -24.60 13.49 -8.96
CA ALA A 252 -23.62 12.51 -8.53
C ALA A 252 -23.12 12.83 -7.12
N LEU A 253 -23.13 11.85 -6.22
CA LEU A 253 -22.68 12.03 -4.85
C LEU A 253 -21.22 12.50 -4.78
N ILE A 254 -20.35 12.01 -5.68
CA ILE A 254 -18.95 12.42 -5.77
C ILE A 254 -18.78 13.94 -5.91
N ASP A 255 -19.70 14.62 -6.58
CA ASP A 255 -19.66 16.08 -6.77
C ASP A 255 -20.02 16.87 -5.47
N GLN A 256 -20.49 16.20 -4.42
CA GLN A 256 -20.78 16.77 -3.10
C GLN A 256 -19.69 16.44 -2.05
N ILE A 257 -18.76 15.55 -2.37
CA ILE A 257 -17.68 15.19 -1.47
C ILE A 257 -16.62 16.29 -1.46
N LEU A 258 -16.17 16.69 -0.26
CA LEU A 258 -15.09 17.66 -0.11
C LEU A 258 -13.77 17.06 -0.69
N ASP A 259 -13.10 17.83 -1.55
CA ASP A 259 -11.87 17.44 -2.25
C ASP A 259 -10.61 17.49 -1.36
N THR A 260 -10.70 16.86 -0.18
CA THR A 260 -9.59 16.65 0.75
C THR A 260 -9.46 15.15 1.06
N ALA A 261 -8.28 14.59 0.87
CA ALA A 261 -8.03 13.18 1.12
C ALA A 261 -7.19 12.99 2.39
N GLU A 262 -7.75 12.29 3.39
CA GLU A 262 -7.08 11.98 4.64
C GLU A 262 -6.02 10.87 4.47
N GLN A 263 -5.07 10.80 5.42
CA GLN A 263 -4.07 9.75 5.48
C GLN A 263 -3.79 9.32 6.92
N LYS A 264 -3.48 8.02 7.12
CA LYS A 264 -3.16 7.46 8.44
C LYS A 264 -1.65 7.27 8.66
N GLY A 265 -0.79 7.77 7.76
CA GLY A 265 0.67 7.81 7.88
C GLY A 265 1.45 6.77 7.10
N THR A 266 0.86 5.65 6.68
CA THR A 266 1.57 4.56 5.99
C THR A 266 2.23 4.98 4.68
N GLY A 267 1.56 5.79 3.84
CA GLY A 267 2.16 6.33 2.62
C GLY A 267 3.37 7.22 2.91
N ARG A 268 3.27 8.11 3.91
CA ARG A 268 4.39 8.95 4.36
C ARG A 268 5.57 8.11 4.84
N TRP A 269 5.33 7.06 5.62
CA TRP A 269 6.40 6.18 6.10
C TRP A 269 7.07 5.43 4.96
N THR A 270 6.32 5.05 3.92
CA THR A 270 6.86 4.45 2.70
C THR A 270 7.85 5.40 2.03
N SER A 271 7.46 6.67 1.80
CA SER A 271 8.33 7.70 1.23
C SER A 271 9.56 7.98 2.08
N GLN A 272 9.39 8.10 3.41
CA GLN A 272 10.51 8.34 4.33
C GLN A 272 11.55 7.21 4.26
N ASN A 273 11.10 5.96 4.36
CA ASN A 273 12.03 4.83 4.31
C ASN A 273 12.66 4.61 2.92
N ALA A 274 11.93 4.93 1.86
CA ALA A 274 12.49 4.90 0.50
C ALA A 274 13.67 5.87 0.35
N LEU A 275 13.58 7.08 0.93
CA LEU A 275 14.67 8.04 0.98
C LEU A 275 15.85 7.51 1.81
N ASP A 276 15.58 6.90 2.97
CA ASP A 276 16.61 6.29 3.83
C ASP A 276 17.36 5.16 3.11
N LEU A 277 16.66 4.37 2.30
CA LEU A 277 17.21 3.28 1.51
C LEU A 277 17.78 3.72 0.15
N GLY A 278 17.66 5.00 -0.23
CA GLY A 278 18.08 5.49 -1.54
C GLY A 278 17.34 4.87 -2.71
N THR A 279 16.11 4.43 -2.51
CA THR A 279 15.28 3.78 -3.55
C THR A 279 14.25 4.77 -4.08
N PRO A 280 14.30 5.14 -5.37
CA PRO A 280 13.36 6.10 -5.94
C PRO A 280 11.96 5.47 -6.14
N ILE A 281 10.95 6.12 -5.54
CA ILE A 281 9.54 5.75 -5.68
C ILE A 281 8.66 6.94 -6.07
N PRO A 282 9.02 7.70 -7.13
CA PRO A 282 8.45 9.02 -7.38
C PRO A 282 6.94 9.03 -7.65
N THR A 283 6.35 7.94 -8.15
CA THR A 283 4.89 7.83 -8.30
C THR A 283 4.18 7.81 -6.95
N ILE A 284 4.70 7.04 -6.00
CA ILE A 284 4.17 6.96 -4.64
C ILE A 284 4.38 8.28 -3.91
N ASP A 285 5.56 8.90 -4.06
CA ASP A 285 5.88 10.20 -3.47
C ASP A 285 4.96 11.29 -4.00
N ALA A 286 4.68 11.29 -5.31
CA ALA A 286 3.73 12.22 -5.93
C ALA A 286 2.31 12.07 -5.34
N ALA A 287 1.84 10.84 -5.15
CA ALA A 287 0.54 10.56 -4.54
C ALA A 287 0.46 11.04 -3.08
N VAL A 288 1.53 10.84 -2.30
CA VAL A 288 1.63 11.36 -0.92
C VAL A 288 1.61 12.89 -0.93
N GLY A 289 2.36 13.52 -1.85
CA GLY A 289 2.39 14.97 -2.04
C GLY A 289 1.04 15.54 -2.43
N ALA A 290 0.32 14.89 -3.34
CA ALA A 290 -1.02 15.27 -3.78
C ALA A 290 -2.02 15.25 -2.62
N ARG A 291 -2.01 14.22 -1.77
CA ARG A 291 -2.85 14.18 -0.56
C ARG A 291 -2.53 15.31 0.41
N MET A 292 -1.25 15.63 0.62
CA MET A 292 -0.84 16.76 1.45
C MET A 292 -1.33 18.08 0.87
N MET A 293 -1.27 18.26 -0.45
CA MET A 293 -1.78 19.45 -1.13
C MET A 293 -3.32 19.52 -1.05
N SER A 294 -4.01 18.38 -1.14
CA SER A 294 -5.48 18.34 -1.03
C SER A 294 -5.96 18.89 0.32
N ALA A 295 -5.25 18.62 1.39
CA ALA A 295 -5.58 19.10 2.73
C ALA A 295 -5.49 20.64 2.91
N ARG A 296 -4.84 21.36 1.96
CA ARG A 296 -4.70 22.83 1.98
C ARG A 296 -5.85 23.51 1.23
N LYS A 297 -7.09 23.11 1.51
CA LYS A 297 -8.27 23.57 0.73
C LYS A 297 -8.43 25.08 0.66
N GLU A 298 -8.36 25.78 1.78
CA GLU A 298 -8.52 27.23 1.85
C GLU A 298 -7.40 27.96 1.08
N GLU A 299 -6.16 27.50 1.22
CA GLU A 299 -5.00 28.04 0.51
C GLU A 299 -5.16 27.84 -1.02
N ARG A 300 -5.61 26.64 -1.46
CA ARG A 300 -5.88 26.35 -2.88
C ARG A 300 -6.98 27.23 -3.45
N VAL A 301 -8.06 27.46 -2.70
CA VAL A 301 -9.14 28.37 -3.11
C VAL A 301 -8.63 29.80 -3.25
N ALA A 302 -7.83 30.28 -2.29
CA ALA A 302 -7.24 31.62 -2.38
C ALA A 302 -6.25 31.73 -3.56
N ALA A 303 -5.47 30.70 -3.84
CA ALA A 303 -4.53 30.65 -4.95
C ALA A 303 -5.24 30.66 -6.31
N SER A 304 -6.37 29.94 -6.45
CA SER A 304 -7.11 29.83 -7.71
C SER A 304 -7.66 31.15 -8.23
N SER A 305 -7.84 32.15 -7.36
CA SER A 305 -8.25 33.50 -7.74
C SER A 305 -7.09 34.40 -8.18
N LYS A 306 -5.84 33.99 -7.95
CA LYS A 306 -4.63 34.81 -8.17
C LYS A 306 -3.70 34.24 -9.25
N LEU A 307 -3.62 32.92 -9.33
CA LEU A 307 -2.78 32.24 -10.30
C LEU A 307 -3.61 31.88 -11.52
N THR A 308 -3.14 32.29 -12.69
CA THR A 308 -3.79 32.01 -13.98
C THR A 308 -3.20 30.72 -14.58
N GLY A 309 -4.07 29.87 -15.10
CA GLY A 309 -3.71 28.68 -15.88
C GLY A 309 -4.23 28.75 -17.32
N PRO A 310 -3.92 27.77 -18.16
CA PRO A 310 -4.49 27.66 -19.49
C PRO A 310 -6.00 27.47 -19.42
N ALA A 311 -6.71 27.95 -20.46
CA ALA A 311 -8.14 27.61 -20.61
C ALA A 311 -8.26 26.10 -20.94
N ILE A 312 -9.34 25.49 -20.48
CA ILE A 312 -9.66 24.12 -20.89
C ILE A 312 -10.07 24.13 -22.36
N GLU A 313 -9.38 23.36 -23.17
CA GLU A 313 -9.73 23.07 -24.58
C GLU A 313 -10.36 21.68 -24.65
N PRO A 314 -11.70 21.55 -24.60
CA PRO A 314 -12.36 20.27 -24.62
C PRO A 314 -12.06 19.50 -25.91
N VAL A 315 -11.78 18.21 -25.76
CA VAL A 315 -11.69 17.31 -26.91
C VAL A 315 -13.09 17.12 -27.48
N THR A 316 -13.30 17.61 -28.70
CA THR A 316 -14.57 17.53 -29.43
C THR A 316 -14.43 16.53 -30.57
N GLY A 317 -15.49 15.87 -30.94
CA GLY A 317 -15.47 14.81 -31.96
C GLY A 317 -15.44 13.42 -31.35
N ASP A 318 -16.36 12.56 -31.81
CA ASP A 318 -16.56 11.25 -31.21
C ASP A 318 -15.32 10.34 -31.35
N LYS A 319 -14.59 10.45 -32.46
CA LYS A 319 -13.38 9.66 -32.70
C LYS A 319 -12.24 10.06 -31.78
N GLU A 320 -12.01 11.37 -31.63
CA GLU A 320 -10.96 11.92 -30.78
C GLU A 320 -11.24 11.65 -29.31
N ARG A 321 -12.50 11.73 -28.90
CA ARG A 321 -12.95 11.36 -27.54
C ARG A 321 -12.73 9.88 -27.25
N ALA A 322 -13.15 8.99 -28.17
CA ALA A 322 -12.95 7.55 -28.03
C ALA A 322 -11.45 7.21 -27.99
N ALA A 323 -10.65 7.80 -28.87
CA ALA A 323 -9.20 7.60 -28.88
C ALA A 323 -8.54 8.06 -27.57
N LEU A 324 -8.95 9.20 -26.99
CA LEU A 324 -8.38 9.64 -25.71
C LEU A 324 -8.79 8.70 -24.56
N ILE A 325 -10.01 8.15 -24.55
CA ILE A 325 -10.43 7.16 -23.56
C ILE A 325 -9.55 5.89 -23.67
N ASP A 326 -9.27 5.42 -24.88
CA ASP A 326 -8.41 4.27 -25.11
C ASP A 326 -6.93 4.57 -24.72
N HIS A 327 -6.47 5.80 -24.95
CA HIS A 327 -5.16 6.23 -24.46
C HIS A 327 -5.11 6.29 -22.93
N LEU A 328 -6.16 6.76 -22.25
CA LEU A 328 -6.24 6.81 -20.79
C LEU A 328 -6.23 5.41 -20.17
N GLU A 329 -6.87 4.41 -20.79
CA GLU A 329 -6.79 3.01 -20.36
C GLU A 329 -5.35 2.49 -20.36
N ASN A 330 -4.66 2.69 -21.48
CA ASN A 330 -3.27 2.27 -21.62
C ASN A 330 -2.32 3.09 -20.74
N ALA A 331 -2.58 4.38 -20.58
CA ALA A 331 -1.80 5.26 -19.70
C ALA A 331 -1.93 4.83 -18.23
N LEU A 332 -3.14 4.53 -17.77
CA LEU A 332 -3.38 4.05 -16.41
C LEU A 332 -2.65 2.72 -16.17
N TYR A 333 -2.73 1.79 -17.12
CA TYR A 333 -2.02 0.51 -17.04
C TYR A 333 -0.51 0.69 -16.95
N PHE A 334 0.09 1.55 -17.81
CA PHE A 334 1.51 1.92 -17.77
C PHE A 334 1.92 2.45 -16.40
N ALA A 335 1.15 3.41 -15.87
CA ALA A 335 1.49 4.08 -14.62
C ALA A 335 1.30 3.16 -13.40
N LYS A 336 0.30 2.27 -13.42
CA LYS A 336 0.15 1.21 -12.41
C LYS A 336 1.36 0.27 -12.41
N ILE A 337 1.81 -0.22 -13.57
CA ILE A 337 3.03 -1.04 -13.66
C ILE A 337 4.20 -0.30 -13.03
N SER A 338 4.38 1.01 -13.33
CA SER A 338 5.45 1.81 -12.76
C SER A 338 5.36 1.91 -11.23
N SER A 339 4.15 2.12 -10.68
CA SER A 339 3.91 2.18 -9.22
C SER A 339 4.28 0.85 -8.53
N TYR A 340 3.84 -0.29 -9.09
CA TYR A 340 4.20 -1.60 -8.57
C TYR A 340 5.70 -1.89 -8.70
N ALA A 341 6.33 -1.50 -9.81
CA ALA A 341 7.78 -1.68 -10.00
C ALA A 341 8.57 -0.95 -8.92
N GLN A 342 8.17 0.28 -8.58
CA GLN A 342 8.77 1.08 -7.51
C GLN A 342 8.57 0.43 -6.14
N GLY A 343 7.37 -0.04 -5.83
CA GLY A 343 7.08 -0.73 -4.57
C GLY A 343 7.88 -2.03 -4.42
N MET A 344 7.97 -2.85 -5.48
CA MET A 344 8.75 -4.08 -5.48
C MET A 344 10.26 -3.81 -5.35
N ALA A 345 10.79 -2.77 -6.00
CA ALA A 345 12.17 -2.35 -5.84
C ALA A 345 12.48 -1.91 -4.39
N LEU A 346 11.54 -1.20 -3.76
CA LEU A 346 11.67 -0.81 -2.35
C LEU A 346 11.67 -2.03 -1.41
N LEU A 347 10.80 -3.02 -1.65
CA LEU A 347 10.80 -4.28 -0.89
C LEU A 347 12.13 -5.02 -1.03
N GLN A 348 12.71 -5.05 -2.23
CA GLN A 348 13.99 -5.70 -2.48
C GLN A 348 15.15 -4.98 -1.78
N ALA A 349 15.18 -3.65 -1.82
CA ALA A 349 16.17 -2.84 -1.11
C ALA A 349 16.08 -3.07 0.41
N ALA A 350 14.87 -3.06 0.96
CA ALA A 350 14.63 -3.34 2.37
C ALA A 350 15.02 -4.77 2.75
N SER A 351 14.68 -5.76 1.91
CA SER A 351 15.06 -7.16 2.12
C SER A 351 16.57 -7.33 2.28
N THR A 352 17.33 -6.62 1.46
CA THR A 352 18.80 -6.63 1.53
C THR A 352 19.31 -5.90 2.77
N THR A 353 18.81 -4.68 3.02
CA THR A 353 19.30 -3.83 4.11
C THR A 353 18.99 -4.40 5.49
N TYR A 354 17.79 -4.95 5.66
CA TYR A 354 17.33 -5.49 6.94
C TYR A 354 17.52 -7.01 7.08
N ASN A 355 18.11 -7.67 6.08
CA ASN A 355 18.33 -9.13 6.06
C ASN A 355 17.06 -9.97 6.22
N TRP A 356 15.94 -9.56 5.61
CA TRP A 356 14.66 -10.25 5.76
C TRP A 356 14.45 -11.43 4.80
N ASN A 357 15.23 -11.48 3.72
CA ASN A 357 15.11 -12.51 2.67
C ASN A 357 13.68 -12.64 2.12
N LEU A 358 13.08 -11.51 1.72
CA LEU A 358 11.71 -11.45 1.23
C LEU A 358 11.53 -12.23 -0.07
N ASN A 359 10.48 -13.04 -0.17
CA ASN A 359 10.06 -13.69 -1.41
C ASN A 359 9.03 -12.83 -2.14
N LEU A 360 9.47 -12.05 -3.14
CA LEU A 360 8.60 -11.11 -3.86
C LEU A 360 7.50 -11.82 -4.67
N SER A 361 7.75 -13.03 -5.18
CA SER A 361 6.72 -13.84 -5.84
C SER A 361 5.60 -14.22 -4.88
N GLU A 362 5.94 -14.63 -3.64
CA GLU A 362 4.95 -14.96 -2.61
C GLU A 362 4.23 -13.71 -2.09
N ILE A 363 4.92 -12.58 -1.99
CA ILE A 363 4.30 -11.29 -1.64
C ILE A 363 3.27 -10.89 -2.71
N ALA A 364 3.61 -10.97 -3.99
CA ALA A 364 2.65 -10.73 -5.07
C ALA A 364 1.46 -11.70 -5.00
N ARG A 365 1.69 -12.99 -4.69
CA ARG A 365 0.65 -14.01 -4.54
C ARG A 365 -0.36 -13.66 -3.46
N ILE A 366 0.09 -13.26 -2.29
CA ILE A 366 -0.82 -12.95 -1.18
C ILE A 366 -1.61 -11.66 -1.39
N TRP A 367 -1.22 -10.80 -2.33
CA TRP A 367 -1.95 -9.60 -2.71
C TRP A 367 -3.01 -9.83 -3.79
N MET A 368 -3.08 -11.04 -4.39
CA MET A 368 -4.04 -11.35 -5.46
C MET A 368 -5.50 -11.40 -5.00
N ALA A 369 -5.76 -11.56 -3.69
CA ALA A 369 -7.10 -11.49 -3.11
C ALA A 369 -7.05 -10.97 -1.67
N GLY A 370 -8.20 -10.53 -1.15
CA GLY A 370 -8.33 -10.08 0.24
C GLY A 370 -7.53 -8.82 0.58
N CYS A 371 -7.16 -8.00 -0.39
CA CYS A 371 -6.47 -6.75 -0.15
C CYS A 371 -6.98 -5.63 -1.09
N ILE A 372 -6.63 -4.39 -0.78
CA ILE A 372 -7.10 -3.21 -1.52
C ILE A 372 -6.46 -3.12 -2.91
N ILE A 373 -5.21 -3.57 -3.06
CA ILE A 373 -4.49 -3.50 -4.34
C ILE A 373 -4.62 -4.77 -5.19
N ARG A 374 -5.56 -5.67 -4.86
CA ARG A 374 -5.80 -6.87 -5.68
C ARG A 374 -6.12 -6.49 -7.12
N ALA A 375 -5.43 -7.11 -8.08
CA ALA A 375 -5.51 -6.80 -9.49
C ALA A 375 -5.02 -7.99 -10.34
N GLU A 376 -5.51 -8.11 -11.58
CA GLU A 376 -4.96 -9.08 -12.54
C GLU A 376 -3.48 -8.86 -12.82
N LEU A 377 -2.98 -7.62 -12.74
CA LEU A 377 -1.56 -7.27 -12.87
C LEU A 377 -0.65 -8.03 -11.86
N LEU A 378 -1.16 -8.50 -10.73
CA LEU A 378 -0.36 -9.23 -9.74
C LEU A 378 0.07 -10.62 -10.21
N ASP A 379 -0.66 -11.25 -11.13
CA ASP A 379 -0.26 -12.56 -11.68
C ASP A 379 1.02 -12.49 -12.53
N PRO A 380 1.13 -11.59 -13.54
CA PRO A 380 2.40 -11.38 -14.24
C PRO A 380 3.53 -10.89 -13.33
N ILE A 381 3.26 -10.05 -12.31
CA ILE A 381 4.29 -9.65 -11.35
C ILE A 381 4.81 -10.88 -10.57
N ARG A 382 3.90 -11.71 -10.08
CA ARG A 382 4.25 -12.96 -9.40
C ARG A 382 5.09 -13.87 -10.28
N ALA A 383 4.69 -14.04 -11.55
CA ALA A 383 5.42 -14.86 -12.52
C ALA A 383 6.84 -14.32 -12.74
N ALA A 384 7.01 -13.00 -12.90
CA ALA A 384 8.31 -12.38 -13.09
C ALA A 384 9.31 -12.72 -11.98
N PHE A 385 8.90 -12.57 -10.71
CA PHE A 385 9.77 -12.88 -9.56
C PHE A 385 9.87 -14.36 -9.24
N LYS A 386 8.97 -15.19 -9.75
CA LYS A 386 9.09 -16.65 -9.69
C LYS A 386 10.13 -17.17 -10.68
N ASP A 387 10.11 -16.62 -11.90
CA ASP A 387 11.02 -17.01 -12.97
C ASP A 387 12.45 -16.49 -12.74
N ASP A 388 12.57 -15.27 -12.19
CA ASP A 388 13.84 -14.66 -11.79
C ASP A 388 13.74 -14.03 -10.38
N PRO A 389 14.05 -14.79 -9.33
CA PRO A 389 14.07 -14.25 -7.96
C PRO A 389 15.11 -13.14 -7.74
N GLY A 390 16.11 -13.03 -8.62
CA GLY A 390 17.14 -11.98 -8.61
C GLY A 390 16.83 -10.77 -9.48
N LEU A 391 15.63 -10.70 -10.07
CA LEU A 391 15.22 -9.62 -10.97
C LEU A 391 15.37 -8.26 -10.28
N VAL A 392 16.29 -7.45 -10.76
CA VAL A 392 16.66 -6.16 -10.12
C VAL A 392 15.58 -5.09 -10.21
N ASN A 393 14.70 -5.18 -11.20
CA ASN A 393 13.55 -4.29 -11.35
C ASN A 393 12.47 -4.98 -12.20
N LEU A 394 11.21 -4.87 -11.77
CA LEU A 394 10.07 -5.46 -12.46
C LEU A 394 9.98 -5.04 -13.95
N LEU A 395 10.39 -3.80 -14.28
CA LEU A 395 10.38 -3.27 -15.65
C LEU A 395 11.24 -4.09 -16.63
N LEU A 396 12.17 -4.91 -16.13
CA LEU A 396 13.07 -5.75 -16.94
C LEU A 396 12.51 -7.16 -17.19
N ALA A 397 11.39 -7.53 -16.57
CA ALA A 397 10.73 -8.80 -16.89
C ALA A 397 10.18 -8.76 -18.33
N PRO A 398 10.45 -9.75 -19.18
CA PRO A 398 10.18 -9.66 -20.64
C PRO A 398 8.74 -9.27 -21.01
N HIS A 399 7.74 -9.84 -20.34
CA HIS A 399 6.35 -9.52 -20.59
C HIS A 399 5.96 -8.14 -20.06
N ILE A 400 6.48 -7.71 -18.91
CA ILE A 400 6.27 -6.37 -18.36
C ILE A 400 6.96 -5.31 -19.24
N THR A 401 8.18 -5.57 -19.70
CA THR A 401 8.89 -4.69 -20.65
C THR A 401 8.07 -4.48 -21.92
N LYS A 402 7.46 -5.55 -22.45
CA LYS A 402 6.58 -5.45 -23.61
C LYS A 402 5.39 -4.54 -23.34
N ASP A 403 4.67 -4.77 -22.24
CA ASP A 403 3.49 -3.99 -21.85
C ASP A 403 3.81 -2.51 -21.65
N VAL A 404 4.94 -2.22 -20.99
CA VAL A 404 5.44 -0.85 -20.80
C VAL A 404 5.75 -0.17 -22.13
N ASN A 405 6.43 -0.86 -23.04
CA ASN A 405 6.77 -0.31 -24.35
C ASN A 405 5.53 -0.02 -25.20
N GLU A 406 4.53 -0.92 -25.17
CA GLU A 406 3.28 -0.78 -25.93
C GLU A 406 2.37 0.33 -25.34
N SER A 407 2.38 0.55 -24.03
CA SER A 407 1.50 1.52 -23.35
C SER A 407 2.16 2.90 -23.12
N SER A 408 3.48 3.02 -23.18
CA SER A 408 4.20 4.29 -22.98
C SER A 408 3.77 5.43 -23.91
N PRO A 409 3.48 5.22 -25.22
CA PRO A 409 2.98 6.30 -26.08
C PRO A 409 1.65 6.88 -25.59
N ALA A 410 0.75 6.06 -25.08
CA ALA A 410 -0.53 6.48 -24.55
C ALA A 410 -0.37 7.33 -23.26
N ALA A 411 0.56 6.96 -22.38
CA ALA A 411 0.88 7.75 -21.20
C ALA A 411 1.35 9.17 -21.57
N ARG A 412 2.15 9.33 -22.64
CA ARG A 412 2.58 10.64 -23.12
C ARG A 412 1.42 11.48 -23.63
N ILE A 413 0.49 10.88 -24.39
CA ILE A 413 -0.72 11.56 -24.88
C ILE A 413 -1.61 12.02 -23.73
N ALA A 414 -1.81 11.19 -22.72
CA ALA A 414 -2.60 11.53 -21.53
C ALA A 414 -1.98 12.72 -20.77
N ILE A 415 -0.67 12.67 -20.54
CA ILE A 415 0.09 13.74 -19.86
C ILE A 415 0.07 15.03 -20.70
N GLU A 416 0.32 14.96 -22.00
CA GLU A 416 0.27 16.12 -22.90
C GLU A 416 -1.10 16.78 -22.86
N THR A 417 -2.18 15.99 -22.93
CA THR A 417 -3.55 16.47 -22.85
C THR A 417 -3.80 17.18 -21.52
N ALA A 418 -3.37 16.59 -20.41
CA ALA A 418 -3.54 17.17 -19.09
C ALA A 418 -2.77 18.48 -18.93
N VAL A 419 -1.48 18.50 -19.30
CA VAL A 419 -0.63 19.69 -19.18
C VAL A 419 -1.12 20.86 -20.03
N ARG A 420 -1.54 20.62 -21.26
CA ARG A 420 -2.13 21.65 -22.14
C ARG A 420 -3.38 22.29 -21.53
N ASN A 421 -4.15 21.50 -20.81
CA ASN A 421 -5.40 21.93 -20.16
C ASN A 421 -5.24 22.39 -18.71
N GLY A 422 -4.00 22.46 -18.17
CA GLY A 422 -3.76 22.82 -16.77
C GLY A 422 -4.41 21.86 -15.78
N ILE A 423 -4.53 20.58 -16.16
CA ILE A 423 -5.02 19.52 -15.28
C ILE A 423 -3.80 18.92 -14.56
N PRO A 424 -3.75 18.94 -13.22
CA PRO A 424 -2.60 18.41 -12.50
C PRO A 424 -2.58 16.86 -12.58
N VAL A 425 -1.43 16.31 -12.97
CA VAL A 425 -1.20 14.87 -13.10
C VAL A 425 0.17 14.47 -12.53
N PRO A 426 0.43 14.76 -11.24
CA PRO A 426 1.74 14.53 -10.63
C PRO A 426 2.15 13.06 -10.64
N ALA A 427 1.25 12.12 -10.40
CA ALA A 427 1.57 10.69 -10.38
C ALA A 427 1.83 10.13 -11.79
N TYR A 428 1.07 10.55 -12.81
CA TYR A 428 1.36 10.17 -14.20
C TYR A 428 2.72 10.69 -14.67
N THR A 429 3.02 11.96 -14.42
CA THR A 429 4.31 12.55 -14.81
C THR A 429 5.46 11.87 -14.08
N ALA A 430 5.31 11.58 -12.80
CA ALA A 430 6.29 10.85 -12.02
C ALA A 430 6.52 9.42 -12.55
N SER A 431 5.45 8.71 -12.92
CA SER A 431 5.52 7.38 -13.50
C SER A 431 6.28 7.36 -14.83
N LEU A 432 5.97 8.30 -15.72
CA LEU A 432 6.64 8.41 -17.00
C LEU A 432 8.13 8.79 -16.83
N ASN A 433 8.41 9.76 -15.97
CA ASN A 433 9.78 10.20 -15.70
C ASN A 433 10.62 9.09 -15.03
N TYR A 434 10.03 8.27 -14.18
CA TYR A 434 10.72 7.10 -13.61
C TYR A 434 11.19 6.13 -14.70
N VAL A 435 10.29 5.74 -15.60
CA VAL A 435 10.61 4.83 -16.71
C VAL A 435 11.62 5.47 -17.66
N ASP A 436 11.44 6.75 -18.03
CA ASP A 436 12.34 7.44 -18.93
C ASP A 436 13.74 7.61 -18.31
N THR A 437 13.83 7.93 -17.02
CA THR A 437 15.09 8.01 -16.30
C THR A 437 15.78 6.65 -16.23
N TYR A 438 15.01 5.60 -15.89
CA TYR A 438 15.53 4.24 -15.72
C TYR A 438 16.12 3.66 -17.02
N ARG A 439 15.51 3.95 -18.18
CA ARG A 439 15.99 3.50 -19.49
C ARG A 439 17.04 4.39 -20.13
N THR A 440 17.39 5.55 -19.52
CA THR A 440 18.34 6.49 -20.09
C THR A 440 19.78 6.14 -19.69
N GLU A 441 20.59 5.73 -20.67
CA GLU A 441 21.99 5.33 -20.46
C GLU A 441 22.85 6.47 -19.88
N LYS A 442 22.67 7.70 -20.37
CA LYS A 442 23.44 8.87 -19.94
C LYS A 442 22.52 9.95 -19.39
N LEU A 443 22.51 10.09 -18.09
CA LEU A 443 21.75 11.11 -17.40
C LEU A 443 22.52 12.43 -17.31
N PRO A 444 21.84 13.59 -17.19
CA PRO A 444 22.46 14.89 -16.96
C PRO A 444 23.08 15.04 -15.57
N ALA A 445 23.14 13.97 -14.79
CA ALA A 445 23.77 13.90 -13.47
C ALA A 445 25.28 14.17 -13.51
N ASN A 446 25.91 14.02 -14.67
CA ASN A 446 27.29 14.44 -14.91
C ASN A 446 27.50 15.95 -14.68
N LEU A 447 26.55 16.80 -15.09
CA LEU A 447 26.59 18.23 -14.80
C LEU A 447 26.46 18.49 -13.29
N ILE A 448 25.55 17.80 -12.61
CA ILE A 448 25.41 17.92 -11.16
C ILE A 448 26.73 17.58 -10.46
N GLN A 449 27.38 16.48 -10.87
CA GLN A 449 28.67 16.10 -10.30
C GLN A 449 29.78 17.06 -10.62
N GLY A 450 29.81 17.65 -11.83
CA GLY A 450 30.75 18.70 -12.20
C GLY A 450 30.57 19.97 -11.36
N LEU A 451 29.31 20.40 -11.15
CA LEU A 451 29.02 21.55 -10.27
C LEU A 451 29.45 21.29 -8.82
N ARG A 452 29.20 20.08 -8.31
CA ARG A 452 29.65 19.69 -6.96
C ARG A 452 31.16 19.70 -6.82
N ASP A 453 31.88 19.31 -7.88
CA ASP A 453 33.32 19.36 -7.89
C ASP A 453 33.83 20.81 -7.96
N ASP A 454 33.20 21.68 -8.75
CA ASP A 454 33.59 23.09 -8.86
C ASP A 454 33.43 23.84 -7.52
N PHE A 455 32.26 23.77 -6.90
CA PHE A 455 32.05 24.54 -5.68
C PHE A 455 32.57 23.89 -4.39
N GLY A 456 32.93 22.61 -4.39
CA GLY A 456 33.22 21.90 -3.14
C GLY A 456 34.29 20.80 -3.26
N ALA A 457 35.00 20.68 -4.36
CA ALA A 457 36.00 19.64 -4.61
C ALA A 457 35.45 18.20 -4.29
N HIS A 458 34.17 17.95 -4.62
CA HIS A 458 33.52 16.69 -4.34
C HIS A 458 33.91 15.55 -5.26
N THR A 459 34.89 15.80 -6.13
CA THR A 459 35.51 14.86 -7.06
C THR A 459 34.52 14.22 -8.05
N TYR A 460 35.02 13.61 -9.09
CA TYR A 460 34.23 12.86 -10.07
C TYR A 460 35.03 11.70 -10.66
N ARG A 461 34.33 10.74 -11.26
CA ARG A 461 34.90 9.65 -12.05
C ARG A 461 34.75 9.96 -13.53
N ARG A 462 35.67 9.49 -14.34
CA ARG A 462 35.67 9.66 -15.80
C ARG A 462 35.24 8.38 -16.51
N LEU A 463 34.68 8.53 -17.71
CA LEU A 463 34.30 7.39 -18.56
C LEU A 463 35.50 6.82 -19.34
N ASP A 464 36.52 7.65 -19.60
CA ASP A 464 37.66 7.34 -20.48
C ASP A 464 38.89 6.83 -19.73
N LYS A 465 38.92 6.94 -18.41
CA LYS A 465 40.04 6.44 -17.59
C LYS A 465 39.62 6.18 -16.14
N PRO A 466 40.24 5.18 -15.47
CA PRO A 466 39.98 4.89 -14.07
C PRO A 466 40.55 5.98 -13.16
N GLY A 467 40.04 6.06 -11.93
CA GLY A 467 40.49 7.00 -10.90
C GLY A 467 39.40 7.99 -10.48
N VAL A 468 39.72 8.78 -9.47
CA VAL A 468 38.91 9.87 -8.94
C VAL A 468 39.60 11.18 -9.23
N PHE A 469 38.90 12.19 -9.73
CA PHE A 469 39.46 13.42 -10.25
C PHE A 469 38.83 14.62 -9.57
N HIS A 470 39.65 15.68 -9.44
CA HIS A 470 39.20 17.04 -9.14
C HIS A 470 39.74 17.98 -10.24
N THR A 471 38.95 18.95 -10.64
CA THR A 471 39.33 19.94 -11.62
C THR A 471 39.20 21.35 -11.04
N ILE A 472 40.26 22.18 -11.23
CA ILE A 472 40.15 23.62 -11.02
C ILE A 472 39.46 24.18 -12.27
N TRP A 473 38.13 24.29 -12.21
CA TRP A 473 37.27 24.55 -13.38
C TRP A 473 37.55 25.90 -14.06
N ALA A 474 38.11 26.88 -13.32
CA ALA A 474 38.51 28.16 -13.85
C ALA A 474 39.76 28.08 -14.78
N THR A 475 40.64 27.11 -14.54
CA THR A 475 41.87 26.91 -15.32
C THR A 475 41.86 25.67 -16.20
N GLY A 476 41.02 24.72 -15.90
CA GLY A 476 40.95 23.39 -16.52
C GLY A 476 42.00 22.41 -16.01
N GLU A 477 42.80 22.77 -15.01
CA GLU A 477 43.78 21.87 -14.39
C GLU A 477 43.08 20.76 -13.64
N THR A 478 43.41 19.49 -13.93
CA THR A 478 42.79 18.31 -13.33
C THR A 478 43.84 17.52 -12.55
N GLU A 479 43.51 17.21 -11.31
CA GLU A 479 44.29 16.36 -10.43
C GLU A 479 43.65 14.97 -10.30
N THR A 480 44.48 13.94 -10.14
CA THR A 480 44.05 12.60 -9.77
C THR A 480 44.14 12.48 -8.26
N ILE A 481 43.00 12.16 -7.60
CA ILE A 481 42.91 12.02 -6.16
C ILE A 481 42.71 10.55 -5.81
N GLY A 482 43.80 9.82 -5.54
CA GLY A 482 43.84 8.44 -5.08
C GLY A 482 43.57 7.37 -6.15
#